data_77aae8638db08e85943561df0220d6e5
#
_entry.id   77aae8638db08e85943561df0220d6e5
#
_cell.length_a   1.000
_cell.length_b   1.000
_cell.length_c   1.000
_cell.angle_alpha   90.00
_cell.angle_beta   90.00
_cell.angle_gamma   90.00
#
_symmetry.space_group_name_H-M   'P 1'
#
loop_
_entity.id
_entity.type
_entity.pdbx_description
1 polymer ?
#
loop_
_entity_poly.entity_id
_entity_poly.type
_entity_poly.pdbx_seq_one_letter_code
_entity_poly.pdbx_strand_id
1 'polypeptide(L)'
;MLTLRNLMTFFLMTIGLSVHAELDFQSGCKDLIKSNQCIEAIEACTIFANQGNPEAQTLLGSLYSGTRYGGFRKNYKKSFTWISMAAEQDYTKAQLAMAEMYKGGEVVPEDARKAKVWYEKVAEKGNLDGINGLARLYRYGTGVRKDYEKAFQYYLQAALAGHTPSQVGLGLSYRDAKGVKKNLVKAYAWLSIAADKIDTQRWKAMEKRYKDEQENLDKSTPQCKHLSKLDQMSERFAIGYARQMILDLKQRMSIKQINKAKKLALEIKKERAFTRSDF
;
A
#
# COMPACT_ATOMS: atom_id res chain seq x y z
N MET A 1 -5.58 -50.01 20.20
CA MET A 1 -4.30 -49.44 19.73
C MET A 1 -4.39 -47.92 19.82
N LEU A 2 -3.91 -47.33 20.89
CA LEU A 2 -3.79 -45.84 21.00
C LEU A 2 -2.62 -45.42 20.10
N THR A 3 -2.89 -44.57 19.14
CA THR A 3 -1.87 -44.09 18.19
C THR A 3 -0.84 -43.22 18.93
N LEU A 4 0.41 -43.30 18.55
CA LEU A 4 1.54 -42.49 19.10
C LEU A 4 1.22 -41.01 19.29
N ARG A 5 0.30 -40.49 18.50
CA ARG A 5 -0.17 -39.09 18.53
C ARG A 5 -0.97 -38.76 19.83
N ASN A 6 -1.71 -39.71 20.38
CA ASN A 6 -2.45 -39.52 21.62
C ASN A 6 -1.55 -39.70 22.86
N LEU A 7 -0.46 -40.46 22.77
CA LEU A 7 0.53 -40.55 23.84
C LEU A 7 1.34 -39.27 24.00
N MET A 8 1.65 -38.59 22.90
CA MET A 8 2.41 -37.34 22.94
C MET A 8 1.61 -36.18 23.55
N THR A 9 0.31 -36.12 23.29
CA THR A 9 -0.57 -35.12 23.94
C THR A 9 -0.80 -35.40 25.43
N PHE A 10 -0.86 -36.67 25.86
CA PHE A 10 -1.01 -37.05 27.27
C PHE A 10 0.28 -36.85 28.07
N PHE A 11 1.44 -37.10 27.48
CA PHE A 11 2.75 -36.90 28.11
C PHE A 11 3.09 -35.44 28.35
N LEU A 12 2.59 -34.52 27.50
CA LEU A 12 2.75 -33.08 27.66
C LEU A 12 1.86 -32.48 28.76
N MET A 13 0.73 -33.14 29.10
CA MET A 13 -0.14 -32.71 30.20
C MET A 13 0.38 -33.07 31.59
N THR A 14 1.27 -34.06 31.71
CA THR A 14 1.71 -34.58 33.04
C THR A 14 2.99 -33.93 33.57
N ILE A 15 3.72 -33.13 32.77
CA ILE A 15 5.00 -32.54 33.17
C ILE A 15 4.86 -31.09 33.65
N GLY A 16 3.62 -30.54 33.78
CA GLY A 16 3.44 -29.19 34.33
C GLY A 16 4.23 -28.08 33.64
N LEU A 17 4.85 -28.39 32.51
CA LEU A 17 5.41 -27.43 31.59
C LEU A 17 4.27 -26.95 30.69
N SER A 18 3.63 -25.85 31.12
CA SER A 18 2.88 -25.02 30.21
C SER A 18 3.83 -24.56 29.12
N VAL A 19 4.03 -25.41 28.09
CA VAL A 19 4.55 -24.99 26.80
C VAL A 19 3.38 -24.30 26.05
N HIS A 20 2.78 -23.30 26.71
CA HIS A 20 2.30 -22.14 26.06
C HIS A 20 3.54 -21.23 25.89
N ALA A 21 4.44 -21.62 25.00
CA ALA A 21 5.03 -20.62 24.15
C ALA A 21 3.78 -20.06 23.45
N GLU A 22 3.20 -18.99 24.00
CA GLU A 22 2.28 -18.14 23.27
C GLU A 22 3.00 -17.81 21.99
N LEU A 23 2.60 -18.50 20.89
CA LEU A 23 3.08 -18.15 19.57
C LEU A 23 2.66 -16.70 19.40
N ASP A 24 3.60 -15.77 19.64
CA ASP A 24 3.36 -14.37 19.42
C ASP A 24 3.02 -14.19 17.93
N PHE A 25 1.96 -13.45 17.65
CA PHE A 25 1.54 -13.16 16.30
C PHE A 25 2.69 -12.61 15.43
N GLN A 26 3.61 -11.85 16.02
CA GLN A 26 4.78 -11.32 15.31
C GLN A 26 5.70 -12.44 14.86
N SER A 27 6.11 -13.33 15.73
CA SER A 27 7.03 -14.43 15.41
C SER A 27 6.36 -15.56 14.62
N GLY A 28 5.10 -15.86 14.94
CA GLY A 28 4.38 -16.97 14.33
C GLY A 28 3.85 -16.71 12.92
N CYS A 29 3.45 -15.48 12.58
CA CYS A 29 2.85 -15.17 11.27
C CYS A 29 3.70 -14.20 10.46
N LYS A 30 4.04 -13.03 11.02
CA LYS A 30 4.72 -11.97 10.28
C LYS A 30 6.16 -12.32 9.91
N ASP A 31 6.90 -12.99 10.78
CA ASP A 31 8.30 -13.34 10.50
C ASP A 31 8.39 -14.47 9.48
N LEU A 32 7.44 -15.40 9.46
CA LEU A 32 7.32 -16.41 8.41
C LEU A 32 7.06 -15.76 7.04
N ILE A 33 6.22 -14.72 6.98
CA ILE A 33 6.03 -13.95 5.73
C ILE A 33 7.33 -13.25 5.31
N LYS A 34 8.06 -12.63 6.25
CA LYS A 34 9.33 -11.95 5.96
C LYS A 34 10.41 -12.90 5.45
N SER A 35 10.46 -14.10 6.02
CA SER A 35 11.40 -15.17 5.61
C SER A 35 10.94 -15.94 4.39
N ASN A 36 9.80 -15.58 3.79
CA ASN A 36 9.22 -16.21 2.60
C ASN A 36 8.74 -17.66 2.80
N GLN A 37 8.46 -18.06 4.04
CA GLN A 37 7.89 -19.35 4.41
C GLN A 37 6.36 -19.28 4.30
N CYS A 38 5.85 -19.31 3.07
CA CYS A 38 4.46 -18.94 2.78
C CYS A 38 3.44 -19.98 3.25
N ILE A 39 3.80 -21.26 3.23
CA ILE A 39 2.91 -22.36 3.66
C ILE A 39 2.75 -22.29 5.18
N GLU A 40 3.86 -22.25 5.88
CA GLU A 40 3.93 -22.13 7.34
C GLU A 40 3.28 -20.82 7.81
N ALA A 41 3.46 -19.73 7.05
CA ALA A 41 2.81 -18.46 7.33
C ALA A 41 1.28 -18.57 7.24
N ILE A 42 0.73 -19.30 6.27
CA ILE A 42 -0.72 -19.49 6.16
C ILE A 42 -1.25 -20.28 7.36
N GLU A 43 -0.57 -21.35 7.77
CA GLU A 43 -0.96 -22.17 8.91
C GLU A 43 -0.94 -21.32 10.21
N ALA A 44 0.18 -20.65 10.47
CA ALA A 44 0.33 -19.80 11.64
C ALA A 44 -0.64 -18.61 11.65
N CYS A 45 -0.79 -17.89 10.52
CA CYS A 45 -1.74 -16.78 10.42
C CYS A 45 -3.19 -17.24 10.58
N THR A 46 -3.53 -18.48 10.16
CA THR A 46 -4.88 -19.03 10.31
C THR A 46 -5.27 -19.19 11.78
N ILE A 47 -4.34 -19.56 12.66
CA ILE A 47 -4.60 -19.66 14.10
C ILE A 47 -5.07 -18.31 14.65
N PHE A 48 -4.31 -17.24 14.40
CA PHE A 48 -4.64 -15.90 14.88
C PHE A 48 -5.87 -15.30 14.20
N ALA A 49 -6.06 -15.59 12.89
CA ALA A 49 -7.23 -15.14 12.15
C ALA A 49 -8.53 -15.76 12.70
N ASN A 50 -8.50 -17.04 13.06
CA ASN A 50 -9.62 -17.73 13.71
C ASN A 50 -9.93 -17.20 15.13
N GLN A 51 -8.93 -16.66 15.82
CA GLN A 51 -9.09 -15.95 17.09
C GLN A 51 -9.65 -14.54 16.92
N GLY A 52 -9.94 -14.11 15.70
CA GLY A 52 -10.52 -12.81 15.40
C GLY A 52 -9.50 -11.69 15.18
N ASN A 53 -8.18 -11.96 15.20
CA ASN A 53 -7.18 -10.92 14.98
C ASN A 53 -7.30 -10.30 13.58
N PRO A 54 -7.65 -8.99 13.42
CA PRO A 54 -7.94 -8.41 12.12
C PRO A 54 -6.69 -8.22 11.26
N GLU A 55 -5.51 -8.08 11.86
CA GLU A 55 -4.26 -8.02 11.11
C GLU A 55 -3.92 -9.39 10.53
N ALA A 56 -4.08 -10.47 11.30
CA ALA A 56 -3.90 -11.84 10.83
C ALA A 56 -4.87 -12.18 9.69
N GLN A 57 -6.13 -11.81 9.83
CA GLN A 57 -7.16 -11.98 8.80
C GLN A 57 -6.76 -11.23 7.51
N THR A 58 -6.27 -9.99 7.63
CA THR A 58 -5.82 -9.18 6.49
C THR A 58 -4.61 -9.81 5.79
N LEU A 59 -3.62 -10.27 6.55
CA LEU A 59 -2.44 -10.94 6.02
C LEU A 59 -2.82 -12.25 5.33
N LEU A 60 -3.66 -13.06 5.98
CA LEU A 60 -4.14 -14.33 5.43
C LEU A 60 -4.94 -14.13 4.13
N GLY A 61 -5.80 -13.13 4.09
CA GLY A 61 -6.52 -12.75 2.88
C GLY A 61 -5.57 -12.32 1.75
N SER A 62 -4.53 -11.57 2.08
CA SER A 62 -3.49 -11.15 1.12
C SER A 62 -2.66 -12.33 0.62
N LEU A 63 -2.34 -13.30 1.48
CA LEU A 63 -1.67 -14.55 1.09
C LEU A 63 -2.51 -15.32 0.07
N TYR A 64 -3.82 -15.44 0.26
CA TYR A 64 -4.71 -16.14 -0.68
C TYR A 64 -4.91 -15.40 -2.01
N SER A 65 -4.72 -14.07 -2.08
CA SER A 65 -4.83 -13.30 -3.33
C SER A 65 -3.52 -13.22 -4.11
N GLY A 66 -2.37 -13.21 -3.41
CA GLY A 66 -1.08 -12.78 -3.96
C GLY A 66 -0.10 -13.89 -4.35
N THR A 67 -0.37 -15.15 -4.01
CA THR A 67 0.55 -16.25 -4.30
C THR A 67 0.51 -16.65 -5.78
N ARG A 68 1.31 -15.98 -6.58
CA ARG A 68 1.37 -16.16 -8.04
C ARG A 68 2.30 -17.28 -8.48
N TYR A 69 3.19 -17.78 -7.60
CA TYR A 69 4.24 -18.71 -7.96
C TYR A 69 4.32 -19.88 -6.96
N GLY A 70 4.34 -21.10 -7.50
CA GLY A 70 4.70 -22.32 -6.80
C GLY A 70 3.67 -22.89 -5.82
N GLY A 71 2.81 -23.81 -6.26
CA GLY A 71 2.04 -24.71 -5.40
C GLY A 71 0.79 -24.15 -4.71
N PHE A 72 0.73 -22.86 -4.45
CA PHE A 72 -0.46 -22.21 -3.88
C PHE A 72 -1.33 -21.62 -4.99
N ARG A 73 -2.47 -22.24 -5.26
CA ARG A 73 -3.48 -21.64 -6.13
C ARG A 73 -4.10 -20.43 -5.42
N LYS A 74 -4.14 -19.29 -6.11
CA LYS A 74 -4.95 -18.14 -5.68
C LYS A 74 -6.35 -18.62 -5.29
N ASN A 75 -6.81 -18.23 -4.12
CA ASN A 75 -8.15 -18.49 -3.66
C ASN A 75 -8.86 -17.18 -3.32
N TYR A 76 -9.40 -16.57 -4.35
CA TYR A 76 -10.07 -15.28 -4.23
C TYR A 76 -11.26 -15.31 -3.28
N LYS A 77 -11.98 -16.43 -3.19
CA LYS A 77 -13.09 -16.59 -2.24
C LYS A 77 -12.58 -16.54 -0.80
N LYS A 78 -11.53 -17.28 -0.46
CA LYS A 78 -10.91 -17.20 0.89
C LYS A 78 -10.31 -15.83 1.15
N SER A 79 -9.64 -15.22 0.16
CA SER A 79 -9.10 -13.87 0.27
C SER A 79 -10.19 -12.86 0.65
N PHE A 80 -11.28 -12.85 -0.10
CA PHE A 80 -12.40 -11.94 0.16
C PHE A 80 -13.02 -12.18 1.55
N THR A 81 -13.26 -13.45 1.92
CA THR A 81 -13.84 -13.78 3.24
C THR A 81 -12.98 -13.22 4.38
N TRP A 82 -11.68 -13.47 4.37
CA TRP A 82 -10.79 -13.01 5.45
C TRP A 82 -10.65 -11.48 5.49
N ILE A 83 -10.53 -10.84 4.33
CA ILE A 83 -10.46 -9.38 4.26
C ILE A 83 -11.78 -8.74 4.72
N SER A 84 -12.94 -9.31 4.34
CA SER A 84 -14.25 -8.83 4.79
C SER A 84 -14.37 -8.88 6.31
N MET A 85 -14.02 -10.01 6.93
CA MET A 85 -14.06 -10.19 8.40
C MET A 85 -13.22 -9.13 9.12
N ALA A 86 -12.02 -8.84 8.61
CA ALA A 86 -11.18 -7.78 9.19
C ALA A 86 -11.73 -6.37 8.95
N ALA A 87 -12.32 -6.12 7.78
CA ALA A 87 -12.89 -4.81 7.43
C ALA A 87 -14.15 -4.50 8.25
N GLU A 88 -14.96 -5.51 8.60
CA GLU A 88 -16.11 -5.42 9.49
C GLU A 88 -15.71 -5.10 10.93
N GLN A 89 -14.51 -5.49 11.35
CA GLN A 89 -13.91 -5.10 12.64
C GLN A 89 -13.29 -3.69 12.60
N ASP A 90 -13.61 -2.88 11.60
CA ASP A 90 -13.12 -1.52 11.43
C ASP A 90 -11.60 -1.40 11.21
N TYR A 91 -10.93 -2.49 10.81
CA TYR A 91 -9.50 -2.47 10.55
C TYR A 91 -9.17 -1.75 9.23
N THR A 92 -8.53 -0.60 9.33
CA THR A 92 -8.33 0.34 8.21
C THR A 92 -7.60 -0.29 7.01
N LYS A 93 -6.59 -1.15 7.24
CA LYS A 93 -5.87 -1.81 6.14
C LYS A 93 -6.77 -2.79 5.37
N ALA A 94 -7.65 -3.50 6.07
CA ALA A 94 -8.61 -4.39 5.44
C ALA A 94 -9.69 -3.60 4.66
N GLN A 95 -10.16 -2.49 5.21
CA GLN A 95 -11.10 -1.60 4.51
C GLN A 95 -10.48 -1.02 3.23
N LEU A 96 -9.21 -0.63 3.26
CA LEU A 96 -8.48 -0.21 2.07
C LEU A 96 -8.35 -1.35 1.06
N ALA A 97 -8.05 -2.57 1.53
CA ALA A 97 -8.00 -3.75 0.66
C ALA A 97 -9.35 -4.06 0.01
N MET A 98 -10.48 -3.91 0.74
CA MET A 98 -11.83 -4.04 0.17
C MET A 98 -12.07 -3.02 -0.94
N ALA A 99 -11.66 -1.76 -0.74
CA ALA A 99 -11.77 -0.73 -1.77
C ALA A 99 -11.00 -1.09 -3.04
N GLU A 100 -9.75 -1.56 -2.89
CA GLU A 100 -8.91 -1.99 -4.02
C GLU A 100 -9.49 -3.25 -4.71
N MET A 101 -10.02 -4.22 -3.97
CA MET A 101 -10.66 -5.43 -4.54
C MET A 101 -11.85 -5.05 -5.41
N TYR A 102 -12.75 -4.20 -4.93
CA TYR A 102 -13.91 -3.74 -5.72
C TYR A 102 -13.51 -2.84 -6.89
N LYS A 103 -12.45 -2.07 -6.78
CA LYS A 103 -11.94 -1.25 -7.88
C LYS A 103 -11.23 -2.08 -8.96
N GLY A 104 -10.51 -3.12 -8.56
CA GLY A 104 -9.66 -3.91 -9.46
C GLY A 104 -10.39 -5.03 -10.20
N GLY A 105 -11.50 -5.52 -9.68
CA GLY A 105 -12.29 -6.58 -10.31
C GLY A 105 -11.61 -7.97 -10.36
N GLU A 106 -10.45 -8.14 -9.74
CA GLU A 106 -9.69 -9.41 -9.80
C GLU A 106 -10.22 -10.45 -8.79
N VAL A 107 -10.53 -10.00 -7.57
CA VAL A 107 -10.97 -10.88 -6.46
C VAL A 107 -12.49 -11.02 -6.44
N VAL A 108 -13.19 -9.93 -6.69
CA VAL A 108 -14.65 -9.84 -6.82
C VAL A 108 -14.97 -9.04 -8.08
N PRO A 109 -16.17 -9.17 -8.65
CA PRO A 109 -16.58 -8.32 -9.76
C PRO A 109 -16.36 -6.84 -9.47
N GLU A 110 -15.86 -6.10 -10.45
CA GLU A 110 -15.63 -4.66 -10.31
C GLU A 110 -16.91 -3.94 -9.89
N ASP A 111 -16.83 -3.20 -8.79
CA ASP A 111 -17.91 -2.35 -8.30
C ASP A 111 -17.31 -1.06 -7.73
N ALA A 112 -17.12 -0.11 -8.61
CA ALA A 112 -16.52 1.16 -8.24
C ALA A 112 -17.35 2.00 -7.25
N ARG A 113 -18.68 1.75 -7.14
CA ARG A 113 -19.51 2.40 -6.12
C ARG A 113 -19.20 1.84 -4.74
N LYS A 114 -19.06 0.52 -4.62
CA LYS A 114 -18.60 -0.12 -3.38
C LYS A 114 -17.17 0.28 -3.02
N ALA A 115 -16.28 0.35 -4.01
CA ALA A 115 -14.92 0.84 -3.79
C ALA A 115 -14.93 2.26 -3.20
N LYS A 116 -15.78 3.16 -3.72
CA LYS A 116 -15.95 4.52 -3.19
C LYS A 116 -16.35 4.50 -1.72
N VAL A 117 -17.37 3.73 -1.36
CA VAL A 117 -17.86 3.63 0.05
C VAL A 117 -16.73 3.21 0.99
N TRP A 118 -15.92 2.22 0.60
CA TRP A 118 -14.79 1.78 1.40
C TRP A 118 -13.68 2.84 1.48
N TYR A 119 -13.37 3.54 0.37
CA TYR A 119 -12.42 4.65 0.43
C TYR A 119 -12.91 5.80 1.31
N GLU A 120 -14.21 6.09 1.32
CA GLU A 120 -14.81 7.12 2.19
C GLU A 120 -14.61 6.76 3.66
N LYS A 121 -14.94 5.53 4.07
CA LYS A 121 -14.69 5.05 5.44
C LYS A 121 -13.23 5.18 5.87
N VAL A 122 -12.31 4.84 4.96
CA VAL A 122 -10.87 4.93 5.21
C VAL A 122 -10.40 6.39 5.28
N ALA A 123 -10.94 7.26 4.41
CA ALA A 123 -10.61 8.69 4.36
C ALA A 123 -11.13 9.45 5.59
N GLU A 124 -12.31 9.10 6.12
CA GLU A 124 -12.89 9.66 7.35
C GLU A 124 -11.97 9.47 8.56
N LYS A 125 -11.17 8.41 8.57
CA LYS A 125 -10.14 8.16 9.58
C LYS A 125 -8.84 8.95 9.36
N GLY A 126 -8.81 9.85 8.38
CA GLY A 126 -7.63 10.61 8.00
C GLY A 126 -6.57 9.82 7.23
N ASN A 127 -6.87 8.60 6.79
CA ASN A 127 -5.93 7.78 6.04
C ASN A 127 -5.70 8.35 4.64
N LEU A 128 -4.44 8.61 4.32
CA LEU A 128 -4.04 9.30 3.10
C LEU A 128 -4.20 8.43 1.83
N ASP A 129 -4.12 7.10 1.94
CA ASP A 129 -4.38 6.19 0.82
C ASP A 129 -5.86 6.19 0.45
N GLY A 130 -6.77 6.24 1.44
CA GLY A 130 -8.20 6.39 1.23
C GLY A 130 -8.54 7.71 0.51
N ILE A 131 -7.97 8.82 0.99
CA ILE A 131 -8.14 10.15 0.35
C ILE A 131 -7.61 10.13 -1.08
N ASN A 132 -6.45 9.52 -1.31
CA ASN A 132 -5.87 9.37 -2.66
C ASN A 132 -6.72 8.45 -3.54
N GLY A 133 -7.31 7.40 -2.98
CA GLY A 133 -8.27 6.53 -3.66
C GLY A 133 -9.46 7.30 -4.20
N LEU A 134 -10.09 8.14 -3.36
CA LEU A 134 -11.18 9.04 -3.77
C LEU A 134 -10.74 10.02 -4.87
N ALA A 135 -9.56 10.64 -4.73
CA ALA A 135 -9.02 11.53 -5.75
C ALA A 135 -8.93 10.82 -7.12
N ARG A 136 -8.48 9.58 -7.15
CA ARG A 136 -8.39 8.78 -8.39
C ARG A 136 -9.76 8.44 -8.96
N LEU A 137 -10.74 8.06 -8.13
CA LEU A 137 -12.10 7.79 -8.60
C LEU A 137 -12.69 9.01 -9.32
N TYR A 138 -12.58 10.20 -8.73
CA TYR A 138 -13.07 11.44 -9.35
C TYR A 138 -12.25 11.86 -10.58
N ARG A 139 -10.93 11.65 -10.58
CA ARG A 139 -10.07 11.96 -11.73
C ARG A 139 -10.44 11.14 -12.97
N TYR A 140 -10.71 9.85 -12.81
CA TYR A 140 -10.98 8.94 -13.91
C TYR A 140 -12.48 8.75 -14.17
N GLY A 141 -13.34 9.13 -13.26
CA GLY A 141 -14.79 8.93 -13.36
C GLY A 141 -15.19 7.47 -13.11
N THR A 142 -14.42 6.76 -12.27
CA THR A 142 -14.65 5.35 -11.97
C THR A 142 -15.69 5.22 -10.86
N GLY A 143 -16.90 4.75 -11.18
CA GLY A 143 -18.05 4.64 -10.25
C GLY A 143 -18.65 5.95 -9.78
N VAL A 144 -18.14 7.08 -10.26
CA VAL A 144 -18.62 8.43 -10.00
C VAL A 144 -18.55 9.26 -11.26
N ARG A 145 -19.35 10.33 -11.33
CA ARG A 145 -19.16 11.32 -12.39
C ARG A 145 -17.74 11.92 -12.28
N LYS A 146 -17.03 11.96 -13.41
CA LYS A 146 -15.70 12.56 -13.47
C LYS A 146 -15.73 14.02 -13.00
N ASP A 147 -14.87 14.35 -12.05
CA ASP A 147 -14.76 15.66 -11.45
C ASP A 147 -13.29 15.96 -11.11
N TYR A 148 -12.65 16.74 -11.98
CA TYR A 148 -11.25 17.09 -11.81
C TYR A 148 -10.99 18.07 -10.65
N GLU A 149 -11.96 18.95 -10.33
CA GLU A 149 -11.80 19.90 -9.23
C GLU A 149 -11.85 19.14 -7.90
N LYS A 150 -12.81 18.25 -7.73
CA LYS A 150 -12.89 17.40 -6.55
C LYS A 150 -11.68 16.50 -6.40
N ALA A 151 -11.20 15.91 -7.50
CA ALA A 151 -9.96 15.13 -7.51
C ALA A 151 -8.76 15.97 -7.09
N PHE A 152 -8.64 17.21 -7.57
CA PHE A 152 -7.59 18.15 -7.20
C PHE A 152 -7.62 18.46 -5.70
N GLN A 153 -8.80 18.71 -5.11
CA GLN A 153 -8.94 19.00 -3.68
C GLN A 153 -8.47 17.81 -2.81
N TYR A 154 -8.88 16.58 -3.13
CA TYR A 154 -8.39 15.40 -2.43
C TYR A 154 -6.88 15.18 -2.59
N TYR A 155 -6.33 15.38 -3.80
CA TYR A 155 -4.88 15.32 -3.98
C TYR A 155 -4.17 16.39 -3.17
N LEU A 156 -4.69 17.62 -3.12
CA LEU A 156 -4.11 18.72 -2.34
C LEU A 156 -4.09 18.36 -0.85
N GLN A 157 -5.22 17.91 -0.30
CA GLN A 157 -5.34 17.50 1.09
C GLN A 157 -4.28 16.46 1.47
N ALA A 158 -4.20 15.35 0.74
CA ALA A 158 -3.26 14.28 1.05
C ALA A 158 -1.80 14.68 0.75
N ALA A 159 -1.55 15.51 -0.29
CA ALA A 159 -0.21 15.98 -0.63
C ALA A 159 0.38 16.90 0.45
N LEU A 160 -0.45 17.79 1.01
CA LEU A 160 -0.06 18.66 2.15
C LEU A 160 0.27 17.80 3.38
N ALA A 161 -0.47 16.74 3.65
CA ALA A 161 -0.17 15.78 4.71
C ALA A 161 1.06 14.90 4.41
N GLY A 162 1.68 15.02 3.25
CA GLY A 162 2.94 14.33 2.91
C GLY A 162 2.81 13.06 2.11
N HIS A 163 1.63 12.73 1.61
CA HIS A 163 1.39 11.54 0.83
C HIS A 163 2.01 11.62 -0.57
N THR A 164 3.05 10.82 -0.82
CA THR A 164 3.84 10.90 -2.06
C THR A 164 3.01 10.61 -3.33
N PRO A 165 2.14 9.59 -3.38
CA PRO A 165 1.28 9.38 -4.54
C PRO A 165 0.37 10.58 -4.84
N SER A 166 -0.16 11.25 -3.80
CA SER A 166 -0.98 12.46 -3.97
C SER A 166 -0.18 13.67 -4.39
N GLN A 167 1.07 13.82 -3.94
CA GLN A 167 1.98 14.88 -4.42
C GLN A 167 2.23 14.73 -5.93
N VAL A 168 2.37 13.49 -6.41
CA VAL A 168 2.45 13.21 -7.86
C VAL A 168 1.15 13.57 -8.55
N GLY A 169 0.00 13.11 -8.02
CA GLY A 169 -1.33 13.43 -8.55
C GLY A 169 -1.58 14.93 -8.67
N LEU A 170 -1.17 15.68 -7.65
CA LEU A 170 -1.25 17.15 -7.62
C LEU A 170 -0.34 17.81 -8.67
N GLY A 171 0.91 17.34 -8.78
CA GLY A 171 1.85 17.79 -9.81
C GLY A 171 1.31 17.58 -11.22
N LEU A 172 0.72 16.40 -11.48
CA LEU A 172 0.07 16.10 -12.75
C LEU A 172 -1.16 16.98 -12.99
N SER A 173 -1.93 17.30 -11.97
CA SER A 173 -3.10 18.19 -12.09
C SER A 173 -2.70 19.58 -12.56
N TYR A 174 -1.62 20.16 -12.02
CA TYR A 174 -1.06 21.42 -12.48
C TYR A 174 -0.46 21.35 -13.90
N ARG A 175 0.19 20.22 -14.26
CA ARG A 175 0.76 20.02 -15.59
C ARG A 175 -0.31 19.96 -16.68
N ASP A 176 -1.39 19.22 -16.42
CA ASP A 176 -2.41 18.82 -17.39
C ASP A 176 -3.66 19.71 -17.36
N ALA A 177 -3.68 20.75 -16.51
CA ALA A 177 -4.84 21.61 -16.29
C ALA A 177 -6.10 20.83 -15.84
N LYS A 178 -5.95 19.82 -14.96
CA LYS A 178 -7.05 18.99 -14.46
C LYS A 178 -7.52 19.49 -13.08
N GLY A 179 -8.69 20.14 -13.04
CA GLY A 179 -9.25 20.76 -11.84
C GLY A 179 -8.55 22.03 -11.34
N VAL A 180 -7.58 22.55 -12.11
CA VAL A 180 -6.82 23.75 -11.80
C VAL A 180 -6.21 24.36 -13.06
N LYS A 181 -5.92 25.66 -13.06
CA LYS A 181 -5.19 26.30 -14.16
C LYS A 181 -3.80 25.71 -14.31
N LYS A 182 -3.38 25.49 -15.57
CA LYS A 182 -2.05 24.97 -15.92
C LYS A 182 -0.94 25.81 -15.29
N ASN A 183 -0.01 25.14 -14.61
CA ASN A 183 1.13 25.81 -13.98
C ASN A 183 2.33 24.85 -13.87
N LEU A 184 3.25 24.95 -14.84
CA LEU A 184 4.42 24.07 -14.88
C LEU A 184 5.38 24.28 -13.71
N VAL A 185 5.45 25.50 -13.14
CA VAL A 185 6.27 25.80 -11.96
C VAL A 185 5.76 25.03 -10.73
N LYS A 186 4.43 25.09 -10.48
CA LYS A 186 3.82 24.31 -9.39
C LYS A 186 3.88 22.80 -9.67
N ALA A 187 3.70 22.38 -10.91
CA ALA A 187 3.84 20.97 -11.30
C ALA A 187 5.24 20.45 -10.97
N TYR A 188 6.27 21.13 -11.39
CA TYR A 188 7.66 20.77 -11.12
C TYR A 188 7.96 20.77 -9.61
N ALA A 189 7.49 21.79 -8.87
CA ALA A 189 7.71 21.89 -7.42
C ALA A 189 7.14 20.66 -6.69
N TRP A 190 5.87 20.29 -6.93
CA TRP A 190 5.23 19.14 -6.28
C TRP A 190 5.86 17.80 -6.67
N LEU A 191 6.21 17.62 -7.95
CA LEU A 191 6.93 16.43 -8.39
C LEU A 191 8.34 16.35 -7.78
N SER A 192 9.03 17.48 -7.61
CA SER A 192 10.33 17.52 -6.92
C SER A 192 10.21 17.12 -5.46
N ILE A 193 9.17 17.58 -4.75
CA ILE A 193 8.90 17.17 -3.36
C ILE A 193 8.69 15.66 -3.26
N ALA A 194 7.90 15.09 -4.18
CA ALA A 194 7.66 13.64 -4.23
C ALA A 194 8.95 12.86 -4.54
N ALA A 195 9.77 13.34 -5.46
CA ALA A 195 11.01 12.67 -5.90
C ALA A 195 12.13 12.71 -4.86
N ASP A 196 12.10 13.69 -3.96
CA ASP A 196 13.20 14.02 -3.04
C ASP A 196 13.19 13.20 -1.74
N LYS A 197 12.16 12.36 -1.54
CA LYS A 197 12.05 11.51 -0.34
C LYS A 197 13.16 10.46 -0.21
N ILE A 198 13.79 10.11 -1.32
CA ILE A 198 14.91 9.19 -1.35
C ILE A 198 16.00 9.82 -2.23
N ASP A 199 17.24 9.90 -1.72
CA ASP A 199 18.36 10.40 -2.52
C ASP A 199 18.59 9.53 -3.77
N THR A 200 19.26 10.11 -4.77
CA THR A 200 19.39 9.48 -6.09
C THR A 200 20.26 8.21 -6.06
N GLN A 201 21.29 8.17 -5.19
CA GLN A 201 22.16 7.00 -5.10
C GLN A 201 21.43 5.84 -4.42
N ARG A 202 20.74 6.12 -3.32
CA ARG A 202 19.91 5.14 -2.61
C ARG A 202 18.79 4.63 -3.50
N TRP A 203 18.17 5.50 -4.31
CA TRP A 203 17.16 5.08 -5.30
C TRP A 203 17.74 4.09 -6.32
N LYS A 204 18.86 4.42 -6.96
CA LYS A 204 19.51 3.54 -7.94
C LYS A 204 19.90 2.19 -7.35
N ALA A 205 20.42 2.19 -6.13
CA ALA A 205 20.77 0.95 -5.43
C ALA A 205 19.54 0.09 -5.15
N MET A 206 18.41 0.71 -4.75
CA MET A 206 17.14 0.02 -4.54
C MET A 206 16.54 -0.51 -5.84
N GLU A 207 16.59 0.26 -6.93
CA GLU A 207 16.11 -0.14 -8.25
C GLU A 207 16.91 -1.33 -8.79
N LYS A 208 18.24 -1.29 -8.67
CA LYS A 208 19.11 -2.40 -9.03
C LYS A 208 18.77 -3.65 -8.22
N ARG A 209 18.71 -3.53 -6.88
CA ARG A 209 18.35 -4.66 -6.01
C ARG A 209 17.01 -5.27 -6.38
N TYR A 210 16.00 -4.45 -6.69
CA TYR A 210 14.69 -4.94 -7.11
C TYR A 210 14.77 -5.72 -8.44
N LYS A 211 15.55 -5.25 -9.41
CA LYS A 211 15.79 -5.97 -10.68
C LYS A 211 16.51 -7.28 -10.42
N ASP A 212 17.59 -7.26 -9.66
CA ASP A 212 18.35 -8.46 -9.29
C ASP A 212 17.46 -9.48 -8.55
N GLU A 213 16.61 -9.02 -7.61
CA GLU A 213 15.64 -9.88 -6.92
C GLU A 213 14.63 -10.50 -7.89
N GLN A 214 14.15 -9.77 -8.93
CA GLN A 214 13.19 -10.29 -9.92
C GLN A 214 13.86 -11.29 -10.89
N GLU A 215 15.08 -11.04 -11.31
CA GLU A 215 15.84 -11.91 -12.22
C GLU A 215 16.23 -13.23 -11.54
N ASN A 216 16.57 -13.18 -10.24
CA ASN A 216 16.98 -14.35 -9.45
C ASN A 216 15.79 -15.01 -8.71
N LEU A 217 14.55 -14.61 -9.00
CA LEU A 217 13.38 -15.17 -8.34
C LEU A 217 13.16 -16.61 -8.82
N ASP A 218 13.24 -17.57 -7.91
CA ASP A 218 12.79 -18.92 -8.18
C ASP A 218 11.26 -18.92 -8.31
N LYS A 219 10.79 -19.07 -9.55
CA LYS A 219 9.36 -19.05 -9.90
C LYS A 219 8.64 -20.33 -9.50
N SER A 220 9.36 -21.37 -9.09
CA SER A 220 8.80 -22.64 -8.64
C SER A 220 8.33 -22.60 -7.19
N THR A 221 8.88 -21.69 -6.37
CA THR A 221 8.55 -21.57 -4.96
C THR A 221 7.54 -20.42 -4.67
N PRO A 222 6.62 -20.60 -3.70
CA PRO A 222 5.69 -19.56 -3.29
C PRO A 222 6.42 -18.32 -2.78
N GLN A 223 6.00 -17.13 -3.22
CA GLN A 223 6.61 -15.86 -2.85
C GLN A 223 5.61 -14.99 -2.06
N CYS A 224 5.76 -14.89 -0.75
CA CYS A 224 4.93 -14.04 0.11
C CYS A 224 5.68 -12.89 0.76
N LYS A 225 7.00 -12.86 0.68
CA LYS A 225 7.86 -11.82 1.24
C LYS A 225 7.48 -10.40 0.80
N HIS A 226 6.93 -10.26 -0.42
CA HIS A 226 6.50 -8.97 -0.94
C HIS A 226 5.36 -8.36 -0.11
N LEU A 227 4.54 -9.17 0.57
CA LEU A 227 3.43 -8.68 1.41
C LEU A 227 3.92 -7.81 2.57
N SER A 228 5.13 -8.06 3.07
CA SER A 228 5.76 -7.24 4.11
C SER A 228 6.20 -5.85 3.62
N LYS A 229 6.20 -5.62 2.29
CA LYS A 229 6.69 -4.39 1.63
C LYS A 229 5.61 -3.66 0.82
N LEU A 230 4.36 -4.12 0.84
CA LEU A 230 3.27 -3.53 0.02
C LEU A 230 3.10 -2.03 0.27
N ASP A 231 3.13 -1.60 1.53
CA ASP A 231 2.99 -0.18 1.90
C ASP A 231 4.11 0.70 1.28
N GLN A 232 5.29 0.12 1.02
CA GLN A 232 6.43 0.84 0.44
C GLN A 232 6.40 0.85 -1.09
N MET A 233 5.71 -0.09 -1.73
CA MET A 233 5.72 -0.21 -3.19
C MET A 233 5.00 0.95 -3.88
N SER A 234 3.85 1.37 -3.38
CA SER A 234 3.09 2.49 -3.94
C SER A 234 3.91 3.79 -3.89
N GLU A 235 4.61 4.03 -2.79
CA GLU A 235 5.49 5.19 -2.62
C GLU A 235 6.69 5.13 -3.58
N ARG A 236 7.32 3.97 -3.73
CA ARG A 236 8.44 3.76 -4.67
C ARG A 236 8.04 4.04 -6.11
N PHE A 237 6.90 3.51 -6.55
CA PHE A 237 6.38 3.79 -7.89
C PHE A 237 6.09 5.28 -8.09
N ALA A 238 5.49 5.93 -7.10
CA ALA A 238 5.22 7.37 -7.16
C ALA A 238 6.51 8.19 -7.29
N ILE A 239 7.56 7.86 -6.53
CA ILE A 239 8.87 8.53 -6.59
C ILE A 239 9.51 8.34 -7.98
N GLY A 240 9.54 7.11 -8.50
CA GLY A 240 10.09 6.81 -9.83
C GLY A 240 9.35 7.57 -10.93
N TYR A 241 8.04 7.57 -10.87
CA TYR A 241 7.20 8.30 -11.82
C TYR A 241 7.40 9.82 -11.73
N ALA A 242 7.51 10.38 -10.52
CA ALA A 242 7.80 11.80 -10.32
C ALA A 242 9.12 12.20 -10.97
N ARG A 243 10.16 11.39 -10.82
CA ARG A 243 11.49 11.63 -11.44
C ARG A 243 11.41 11.68 -12.96
N GLN A 244 10.68 10.72 -13.56
CA GLN A 244 10.47 10.72 -15.00
C GLN A 244 9.73 11.97 -15.49
N MET A 245 8.69 12.37 -14.77
CA MET A 245 7.91 13.58 -15.10
C MET A 245 8.73 14.88 -14.95
N ILE A 246 9.66 14.93 -14.01
CA ILE A 246 10.59 16.05 -13.86
C ILE A 246 11.49 16.19 -15.10
N LEU A 247 11.97 15.07 -15.66
CA LEU A 247 12.78 15.08 -16.88
C LEU A 247 11.99 15.65 -18.06
N ASP A 248 10.74 15.24 -18.23
CA ASP A 248 9.85 15.80 -19.27
C ASP A 248 9.62 17.31 -19.08
N LEU A 249 9.37 17.76 -17.86
CA LEU A 249 9.15 19.17 -17.56
C LEU A 249 10.41 20.03 -17.79
N LYS A 250 11.61 19.51 -17.52
CA LYS A 250 12.88 20.23 -17.81
C LYS A 250 13.05 20.58 -19.28
N GLN A 251 12.54 19.77 -20.18
CA GLN A 251 12.58 20.05 -21.62
C GLN A 251 11.62 21.18 -22.04
N ARG A 252 10.59 21.45 -21.24
CA ARG A 252 9.50 22.39 -21.52
C ARG A 252 9.58 23.70 -20.75
N MET A 253 10.54 23.82 -19.84
CA MET A 253 10.66 24.96 -18.91
C MET A 253 11.98 25.66 -19.09
N SER A 254 11.97 27.01 -19.00
CA SER A 254 13.20 27.78 -18.94
C SER A 254 13.94 27.59 -17.61
N ILE A 255 15.24 27.84 -17.59
CA ILE A 255 16.07 27.80 -16.36
C ILE A 255 15.47 28.66 -15.25
N LYS A 256 14.98 29.87 -15.60
CA LYS A 256 14.32 30.78 -14.66
C LYS A 256 13.08 30.14 -14.02
N GLN A 257 12.26 29.45 -14.79
CA GLN A 257 11.08 28.72 -14.29
C GLN A 257 11.47 27.54 -13.41
N ILE A 258 12.50 26.78 -13.78
CA ILE A 258 13.01 25.65 -12.98
C ILE A 258 13.54 26.16 -11.63
N ASN A 259 14.31 27.25 -11.60
CA ASN A 259 14.83 27.83 -10.38
C ASN A 259 13.70 28.36 -9.47
N LYS A 260 12.69 29.02 -10.06
CA LYS A 260 11.49 29.42 -9.31
C LYS A 260 10.77 28.21 -8.69
N ALA A 261 10.66 27.10 -9.44
CA ALA A 261 10.01 25.88 -8.98
C ALA A 261 10.78 25.20 -7.84
N LYS A 262 12.11 25.18 -7.89
CA LYS A 262 12.96 24.65 -6.81
C LYS A 262 12.80 25.49 -5.53
N LYS A 263 12.77 26.82 -5.66
CA LYS A 263 12.52 27.71 -4.51
C LYS A 263 11.16 27.44 -3.89
N LEU A 264 10.11 27.35 -4.71
CA LEU A 264 8.76 27.03 -4.24
C LEU A 264 8.69 25.65 -3.53
N ALA A 265 9.39 24.63 -4.05
CA ALA A 265 9.45 23.33 -3.41
C ALA A 265 10.07 23.39 -2.00
N LEU A 266 11.11 24.21 -1.81
CA LEU A 266 11.73 24.42 -0.50
C LEU A 266 10.79 25.16 0.47
N GLU A 267 10.05 26.16 -0.01
CA GLU A 267 9.06 26.90 0.77
C GLU A 267 7.95 25.96 1.27
N ILE A 268 7.35 25.17 0.37
CA ILE A 268 6.32 24.18 0.72
C ILE A 268 6.84 23.18 1.76
N LYS A 269 8.09 22.71 1.64
CA LYS A 269 8.68 21.79 2.62
C LYS A 269 8.84 22.44 3.99
N LYS A 270 9.25 23.69 4.06
CA LYS A 270 9.40 24.44 5.32
C LYS A 270 8.05 24.65 6.01
N GLU A 271 7.03 25.09 5.28
CA GLU A 271 5.67 25.27 5.82
C GLU A 271 5.11 23.96 6.37
N ARG A 272 5.32 22.86 5.67
CA ARG A 272 4.88 21.52 6.13
C ARG A 272 5.67 21.01 7.36
N ALA A 273 6.93 21.37 7.50
CA ALA A 273 7.72 21.04 8.69
C ALA A 273 7.22 21.82 9.90
N PHE A 274 6.87 23.08 9.73
CA PHE A 274 6.32 23.95 10.77
C PHE A 274 4.96 23.42 11.28
N THR A 275 4.02 23.10 10.38
CA THR A 275 2.71 22.55 10.76
C THR A 275 2.75 21.16 11.42
N ARG A 276 3.87 20.44 11.36
CA ARG A 276 4.06 19.14 12.03
C ARG A 276 4.73 19.26 13.40
N SER A 277 5.39 20.40 13.70
CA SER A 277 6.02 20.62 15.00
C SER A 277 5.05 21.13 16.07
N ASP A 278 3.83 21.52 15.64
CA ASP A 278 2.81 22.09 16.54
C ASP A 278 1.75 21.05 16.98
N PHE A 279 2.00 19.75 16.69
CA PHE A 279 1.22 18.60 17.15
C PHE A 279 2.15 17.55 17.78
#